data_b17deb74aecf0eef84f4bfd16300c1ca
#
_entry.id   b17deb74aecf0eef84f4bfd16300c1ca
#
_cell.length_a   1.000
_cell.length_b   1.000
_cell.length_c   1.000
_cell.angle_alpha   90.00
_cell.angle_beta   90.00
_cell.angle_gamma   90.00
#
_symmetry.space_group_name_H-M   'P 1'
#
loop_
_entity.id
_entity.type
_entity.pdbx_description
1 polymer ?
#
loop_
_entity_poly.entity_id
_entity_poly.type
_entity_poly.pdbx_seq_one_letter_code
_entity_poly.pdbx_strand_id
1 'polypeptide(L)'
;MFRNLSLFILSLVLFSCAEKKKELQPEVPPNVILIFTDDQGYQDVGTFGSPNIETPNLDQMAKDGIKLTSFYSAQPICSASRAGILTGCYPNRIG
;
A
#
# COMPACT_ATOMS: atom_id res chain seq x y z
N MET A 1 9.42 -3.60 -59.09
CA MET A 1 8.87 -4.55 -58.09
C MET A 1 9.20 -4.14 -56.66
N PHE A 2 10.42 -3.73 -56.34
CA PHE A 2 10.82 -3.32 -54.97
C PHE A 2 10.22 -1.99 -54.46
N ARG A 3 9.89 -1.03 -55.33
CA ARG A 3 9.32 0.28 -54.96
C ARG A 3 7.93 0.16 -54.34
N ASN A 4 7.11 -0.79 -54.80
CA ASN A 4 5.75 -0.98 -54.25
C ASN A 4 5.77 -1.76 -52.93
N LEU A 5 6.76 -2.62 -52.73
CA LEU A 5 6.95 -3.34 -51.45
C LEU A 5 7.37 -2.39 -50.34
N SER A 6 8.23 -1.40 -50.63
CA SER A 6 8.66 -0.38 -49.65
C SER A 6 7.49 0.51 -49.20
N LEU A 7 6.59 0.88 -50.06
CA LEU A 7 5.38 1.65 -49.71
C LEU A 7 4.42 0.84 -48.85
N PHE A 8 4.32 -0.47 -49.08
CA PHE A 8 3.44 -1.34 -48.29
C PHE A 8 3.99 -1.50 -46.84
N ILE A 9 5.31 -1.64 -46.66
CA ILE A 9 5.95 -1.73 -45.36
C ILE A 9 5.82 -0.41 -44.58
N LEU A 10 5.98 0.74 -45.25
CA LEU A 10 5.83 2.05 -44.63
C LEU A 10 4.37 2.31 -44.17
N SER A 11 3.39 1.82 -44.89
CA SER A 11 1.97 1.91 -44.54
C SER A 11 1.63 1.04 -43.30
N LEU A 12 2.23 -0.13 -43.14
CA LEU A 12 2.01 -0.99 -41.98
C LEU A 12 2.57 -0.39 -40.66
N VAL A 13 3.67 0.34 -40.76
CA VAL A 13 4.31 0.96 -39.58
C VAL A 13 3.46 2.12 -39.04
N LEU A 14 2.71 2.82 -39.89
CA LEU A 14 1.88 3.95 -39.47
C LEU A 14 0.57 3.52 -38.79
N PHE A 15 0.16 2.26 -38.89
CA PHE A 15 -1.04 1.74 -38.22
C PHE A 15 -0.76 1.17 -36.82
N SER A 16 0.51 1.06 -36.40
CA SER A 16 0.92 0.38 -35.16
C SER A 16 0.79 1.22 -33.88
N CYS A 17 0.41 2.49 -33.94
CA CYS A 17 0.33 3.37 -32.77
C CYS A 17 -1.07 3.89 -32.45
N ALA A 18 -2.10 3.06 -32.56
CA ALA A 18 -3.39 3.36 -31.96
C ALA A 18 -3.50 2.72 -30.57
N GLU A 19 -2.70 3.20 -29.62
CA GLU A 19 -2.98 2.95 -28.21
C GLU A 19 -4.34 3.56 -27.87
N LYS A 20 -5.36 2.70 -27.62
CA LYS A 20 -6.59 3.15 -27.01
C LYS A 20 -6.22 3.78 -25.66
N LYS A 21 -6.26 5.10 -25.56
CA LYS A 21 -6.27 5.79 -24.27
C LYS A 21 -7.40 5.17 -23.47
N LYS A 22 -7.01 4.32 -22.46
CA LYS A 22 -7.96 3.81 -21.48
C LYS A 22 -8.46 5.06 -20.74
N GLU A 23 -9.70 5.40 -20.97
CA GLU A 23 -10.38 6.48 -20.28
C GLU A 23 -10.30 6.13 -18.78
N LEU A 24 -9.42 6.81 -18.04
CA LEU A 24 -9.30 6.65 -16.59
C LEU A 24 -10.62 7.12 -16.02
N GLN A 25 -11.49 6.18 -15.68
CA GLN A 25 -12.66 6.47 -14.84
C GLN A 25 -12.13 7.18 -13.58
N PRO A 26 -12.76 8.27 -13.11
CA PRO A 26 -12.35 8.91 -11.87
C PRO A 26 -12.40 7.86 -10.77
N GLU A 27 -11.21 7.45 -10.29
CA GLU A 27 -11.12 6.51 -9.17
C GLU A 27 -11.69 7.21 -7.94
N VAL A 28 -12.80 6.69 -7.43
CA VAL A 28 -13.31 7.11 -6.12
C VAL A 28 -12.26 6.69 -5.09
N PRO A 29 -11.68 7.63 -4.32
CA PRO A 29 -10.66 7.27 -3.35
C PRO A 29 -11.25 6.28 -2.33
N PRO A 30 -10.48 5.26 -1.92
CA PRO A 30 -10.93 4.28 -0.95
C PRO A 30 -11.13 4.93 0.43
N ASN A 31 -12.04 4.36 1.22
CA ASN A 31 -12.12 4.69 2.64
C ASN A 31 -10.91 4.08 3.36
N VAL A 32 -10.25 4.85 4.21
CA VAL A 32 -9.11 4.39 5.01
C VAL A 32 -9.49 4.42 6.49
N ILE A 33 -9.37 3.27 7.15
CA ILE A 33 -9.57 3.14 8.59
C ILE A 33 -8.22 2.83 9.22
N LEU A 34 -7.72 3.73 10.07
CA LEU A 34 -6.50 3.54 10.84
C LEU A 34 -6.85 3.14 12.28
N ILE A 35 -6.43 1.94 12.69
CA ILE A 35 -6.56 1.46 14.07
C ILE A 35 -5.18 1.49 14.71
N PHE A 36 -5.01 2.35 15.70
CA PHE A 36 -3.76 2.51 16.43
C PHE A 36 -3.95 2.08 17.88
N THR A 37 -3.40 0.92 18.22
CA THR A 37 -3.51 0.34 19.56
C THR A 37 -2.59 1.03 20.57
N ASP A 38 -2.88 0.87 21.86
CA ASP A 38 -2.08 1.41 22.96
C ASP A 38 -1.42 0.24 23.72
N ASP A 39 -0.13 0.37 24.02
CA ASP A 39 0.68 -0.60 24.77
C ASP A 39 0.59 -2.07 24.30
N GLN A 40 0.28 -2.29 23.03
CA GLN A 40 0.22 -3.63 22.45
C GLN A 40 1.62 -4.12 22.08
N GLY A 41 2.06 -5.21 22.72
CA GLY A 41 3.30 -5.88 22.39
C GLY A 41 3.21 -6.69 21.09
N TYR A 42 4.36 -7.00 20.51
CA TYR A 42 4.44 -7.77 19.26
C TYR A 42 3.72 -9.13 19.34
N GLN A 43 3.91 -9.84 20.46
CA GLN A 43 3.31 -11.17 20.68
C GLN A 43 1.94 -11.12 21.38
N ASP A 44 1.28 -9.99 21.43
CA ASP A 44 -0.08 -9.87 21.97
C ASP A 44 -1.17 -10.17 20.90
N VAL A 45 -0.76 -10.55 19.70
CA VAL A 45 -1.65 -10.90 18.57
C VAL A 45 -1.30 -12.29 18.08
N GLY A 46 -2.30 -13.13 17.85
CA GLY A 46 -2.13 -14.52 17.41
C GLY A 46 -1.28 -14.68 16.16
N THR A 47 -1.49 -13.84 15.15
CA THR A 47 -0.71 -13.85 13.91
C THR A 47 0.79 -13.59 14.10
N PHE A 48 1.20 -12.99 15.22
CA PHE A 48 2.59 -12.78 15.61
C PHE A 48 3.10 -13.77 16.65
N GLY A 49 2.34 -14.83 16.91
CA GLY A 49 2.75 -15.95 17.74
C GLY A 49 2.44 -15.78 19.23
N SER A 50 1.32 -15.12 19.56
CA SER A 50 0.83 -15.07 20.93
C SER A 50 0.59 -16.50 21.47
N PRO A 51 1.15 -16.86 22.62
CA PRO A 51 0.91 -18.17 23.19
C PRO A 51 -0.41 -18.28 23.97
N ASN A 52 -0.98 -17.16 24.41
CA ASN A 52 -2.08 -17.12 25.37
C ASN A 52 -3.27 -16.26 24.92
N ILE A 53 -3.11 -15.49 23.84
CA ILE A 53 -4.14 -14.55 23.36
C ILE A 53 -4.60 -14.99 21.98
N GLU A 54 -5.89 -15.24 21.83
CA GLU A 54 -6.52 -15.55 20.56
C GLU A 54 -7.10 -14.28 19.93
N THR A 55 -6.72 -13.96 18.71
CA THR A 55 -7.18 -12.78 17.97
C THR A 55 -7.70 -13.16 16.59
N PRO A 56 -8.78 -13.98 16.50
CA PRO A 56 -9.18 -14.59 15.25
C PRO A 56 -9.49 -13.58 14.14
N ASN A 57 -10.07 -12.43 14.46
CA ASN A 57 -10.37 -11.40 13.48
C ASN A 57 -9.11 -10.70 12.96
N LEU A 58 -8.14 -10.38 13.83
CA LEU A 58 -6.87 -9.80 13.42
C LEU A 58 -6.02 -10.81 12.64
N ASP A 59 -6.07 -12.07 13.03
CA ASP A 59 -5.40 -13.15 12.33
C ASP A 59 -5.97 -13.35 10.93
N GLN A 60 -7.30 -13.20 10.77
CA GLN A 60 -7.94 -13.25 9.46
C GLN A 60 -7.55 -12.02 8.62
N MET A 61 -7.55 -10.81 9.17
CA MET A 61 -7.06 -9.61 8.47
C MET A 61 -5.63 -9.79 7.97
N ALA A 62 -4.76 -10.39 8.78
CA ALA A 62 -3.37 -10.66 8.40
C ALA A 62 -3.24 -11.68 7.26
N LYS A 63 -4.18 -12.63 7.15
CA LYS A 63 -4.23 -13.61 6.05
C LYS A 63 -4.76 -13.00 4.75
N ASP A 64 -5.74 -12.13 4.85
CA ASP A 64 -6.40 -11.51 3.70
C ASP A 64 -5.64 -10.29 3.16
N GLY A 65 -4.76 -9.71 3.97
CA GLY A 65 -4.01 -8.51 3.65
C GLY A 65 -2.49 -8.69 3.71
N ILE A 66 -1.80 -7.67 4.21
CA ILE A 66 -0.35 -7.65 4.34
C ILE A 66 0.03 -7.56 5.82
N LYS A 67 0.90 -8.47 6.26
CA LYS A 67 1.51 -8.46 7.59
C LYS A 67 2.95 -7.94 7.50
N LEU A 68 3.23 -6.84 8.18
CA LEU A 68 4.56 -6.24 8.24
C LEU A 68 5.28 -6.70 9.51
N THR A 69 6.29 -7.54 9.38
CA THR A 69 6.99 -8.14 10.53
C THR A 69 8.09 -7.27 11.13
N SER A 70 8.52 -6.23 10.41
CA SER A 70 9.59 -5.32 10.81
C SER A 70 9.15 -3.85 10.70
N PHE A 71 7.90 -3.57 11.01
CA PHE A 71 7.35 -2.22 11.06
C PHE A 71 7.42 -1.68 12.49
N TYR A 72 8.00 -0.51 12.65
CA TYR A 72 8.22 0.12 13.97
C TYR A 72 7.55 1.48 14.03
N SER A 73 7.06 1.84 15.22
CA SER A 73 6.61 3.20 15.48
C SER A 73 7.82 4.17 15.46
N ALA A 74 7.57 5.44 15.16
CA ALA A 74 8.62 6.44 15.05
C ALA A 74 9.28 6.74 16.41
N GLN A 75 8.60 6.45 17.52
CA GLN A 75 9.09 6.62 18.90
C GLN A 75 8.47 5.57 19.82
N PRO A 76 9.16 5.13 20.88
CA PRO A 76 8.67 4.10 21.81
C PRO A 76 7.65 4.64 22.83
N ILE A 77 7.39 5.95 22.88
CA ILE A 77 6.49 6.57 23.83
C ILE A 77 5.14 6.86 23.16
N CYS A 78 4.04 6.56 23.85
CA CYS A 78 2.67 6.69 23.33
C CYS A 78 2.33 8.10 22.83
N SER A 79 2.66 9.15 23.59
CA SER A 79 2.41 10.55 23.21
C SER A 79 3.15 10.94 21.94
N ALA A 80 4.42 10.58 21.83
CA ALA A 80 5.24 10.88 20.66
C ALA A 80 4.78 10.10 19.42
N SER A 81 4.47 8.82 19.53
CA SER A 81 3.92 8.02 18.45
C SER A 81 2.57 8.55 17.95
N ARG A 82 1.69 8.95 18.86
CA ARG A 82 0.39 9.57 18.53
C ARG A 82 0.57 10.92 17.85
N ALA A 83 1.49 11.76 18.32
CA ALA A 83 1.83 13.02 17.68
C ALA A 83 2.31 12.80 16.23
N GLY A 84 3.15 11.80 16.01
CA GLY A 84 3.63 11.43 14.68
C GLY A 84 2.50 11.07 13.72
N ILE A 85 1.55 10.24 14.17
CA ILE A 85 0.38 9.84 13.35
C ILE A 85 -0.55 11.04 13.06
N LEU A 86 -0.83 11.86 14.07
CA LEU A 86 -1.76 12.99 13.93
C LEU A 86 -1.21 14.12 13.05
N THR A 87 0.10 14.30 13.05
CA THR A 87 0.74 15.44 12.36
C THR A 87 1.44 15.06 11.06
N GLY A 88 1.68 13.75 10.85
CA GLY A 88 2.53 13.28 9.75
C GLY A 88 4.01 13.69 9.88
N CYS A 89 4.41 14.24 11.03
CA CYS A 89 5.77 14.69 11.29
C CYS A 89 6.53 13.71 12.17
N TYR A 90 7.86 13.63 11.98
CA TYR A 90 8.70 12.87 12.90
C TYR A 90 8.66 13.50 14.30
N PRO A 91 8.36 12.74 15.37
CA PRO A 91 8.04 13.29 16.69
C PRO A 91 9.09 14.25 17.26
N ASN A 92 10.38 14.00 17.04
CA ASN A 92 11.46 14.89 17.50
C ASN A 92 11.47 16.29 16.85
N ARG A 93 10.61 16.52 15.84
CA ARG A 93 10.46 17.85 15.20
C ARG A 93 9.29 18.64 15.76
N ILE A 94 8.48 18.03 16.59
CA ILE A 94 7.27 18.66 17.12
C ILE A 94 7.53 19.27 18.53
N GLY A 95 8.62 18.91 19.17
CA GLY A 95 9.02 19.38 20.51
C GLY A 95 8.86 18.35 21.58
#